data_fd949607936b6c922c06402936e25f5b
#
_entry.id   fd949607936b6c922c06402936e25f5b
#
_cell.length_a   1.000
_cell.length_b   1.000
_cell.length_c   1.000
_cell.angle_alpha   90.00
_cell.angle_beta   90.00
_cell.angle_gamma   90.00
#
_symmetry.space_group_name_H-M   'P 1'
#
loop_
_entity.id
_entity.type
_entity.pdbx_description
1 polymer ?
#
loop_
_entity_poly.entity_id
_entity_poly.type
_entity_poly.pdbx_seq_one_letter_code
_entity_poly.pdbx_strand_id
1 'polypeptide(L)'
;MAESVKVVCLGGGHGLAATLSAMRQITNEITAIVTVADNGGSSGRLRAEFNSLPPGDLRMALAALCADDKWGRDWAEIMLYRFSSDAEMNGHAIGNLLLAALWDRDHEIGRAHV
;
A
#
# COMPACT_ATOMS: atom_id res chain seq x y z
N MET A 1 21.59 24.80 -6.61
CA MET A 1 20.52 23.83 -6.41
C MET A 1 20.97 22.76 -5.44
N ALA A 2 20.17 22.53 -4.43
CA ALA A 2 20.43 21.41 -3.54
C ALA A 2 20.22 20.09 -4.28
N GLU A 3 21.14 19.14 -4.10
CA GLU A 3 20.93 17.78 -4.60
C GLU A 3 19.79 17.14 -3.84
N SER A 4 19.00 16.32 -4.55
CA SER A 4 17.95 15.54 -3.92
C SER A 4 18.56 14.49 -3.00
N VAL A 5 18.01 14.41 -1.80
CA VAL A 5 18.38 13.35 -0.85
C VAL A 5 17.65 12.08 -1.24
N LYS A 6 18.37 10.98 -1.32
CA LYS A 6 17.78 9.65 -1.52
C LYS A 6 17.49 9.03 -0.16
N VAL A 7 16.27 8.59 0.02
CA VAL A 7 15.81 8.05 1.30
C VAL A 7 15.28 6.64 1.11
N VAL A 8 15.65 5.75 2.00
CA VAL A 8 15.10 4.39 2.09
C VAL A 8 14.36 4.28 3.42
N CYS A 9 13.10 3.88 3.37
CA CYS A 9 12.26 3.69 4.55
C CYS A 9 11.89 2.21 4.65
N LEU A 10 12.08 1.65 5.84
CA LEU A 10 11.76 0.24 6.11
C LEU A 10 10.64 0.15 7.14
N GLY A 11 9.74 -0.79 6.97
CA GLY A 11 8.71 -1.05 7.95
C GLY A 11 7.39 -1.44 7.32
N GLY A 12 6.31 -1.13 8.01
CA GLY A 12 4.95 -1.42 7.53
C GLY A 12 3.90 -0.65 8.30
N GLY A 13 2.65 -0.78 7.85
CA GLY A 13 1.49 -0.22 8.51
C GLY A 13 1.50 1.30 8.64
N HIS A 14 0.91 1.77 9.72
CA HIS A 14 0.77 3.20 10.00
C HIS A 14 2.11 3.90 10.24
N GLY A 15 3.05 3.20 10.87
CA GLY A 15 4.37 3.75 11.15
C GLY A 15 5.13 4.08 9.89
N LEU A 16 5.20 3.14 8.96
CA LEU A 16 5.86 3.37 7.66
C LEU A 16 5.13 4.45 6.86
N ALA A 17 3.80 4.42 6.81
CA ALA A 17 3.01 5.41 6.09
C ALA A 17 3.28 6.83 6.60
N ALA A 18 3.35 7.01 7.93
CA ALA A 18 3.67 8.31 8.52
C ALA A 18 5.07 8.77 8.14
N THR A 19 6.05 7.87 8.18
CA THR A 19 7.43 8.16 7.79
C THR A 19 7.52 8.56 6.32
N LEU A 20 6.86 7.82 5.43
CA LEU A 20 6.84 8.14 4.00
C LEU A 20 6.20 9.50 3.73
N SER A 21 5.11 9.81 4.38
CA SER A 21 4.44 11.11 4.25
C SER A 21 5.36 12.25 4.68
N ALA A 22 6.11 12.06 5.77
CA ALA A 22 7.08 13.04 6.24
C ALA A 22 8.24 13.20 5.26
N MET A 23 8.80 12.11 4.75
CA MET A 23 9.92 12.15 3.81
C MET A 23 9.54 12.79 2.47
N ARG A 24 8.30 12.69 2.05
CA ARG A 24 7.81 13.37 0.83
C ARG A 24 7.90 14.89 0.91
N GLN A 25 7.95 15.44 2.11
CA GLN A 25 8.17 16.88 2.30
C GLN A 25 9.61 17.31 2.01
N ILE A 26 10.52 16.36 1.97
CA ILE A 26 11.97 16.58 1.85
C ILE A 26 12.47 16.20 0.45
N THR A 27 11.98 15.09 -0.11
CA THR A 27 12.51 14.54 -1.35
C THR A 27 11.42 13.76 -2.11
N ASN A 28 11.64 13.61 -3.42
CA ASN A 28 10.87 12.72 -4.28
C ASN A 28 11.58 11.39 -4.53
N GLU A 29 12.83 11.25 -4.07
CA GLU A 29 13.61 10.03 -4.28
C GLU A 29 13.50 9.12 -3.06
N ILE A 30 12.35 8.46 -2.93
CA ILE A 30 12.03 7.60 -1.80
C ILE A 30 11.86 6.17 -2.27
N THR A 31 12.53 5.26 -1.58
CA THR A 31 12.32 3.81 -1.73
C THR A 31 11.74 3.27 -0.43
N ALA A 32 10.60 2.62 -0.51
CA ALA A 32 10.00 1.95 0.63
C ALA A 32 10.26 0.44 0.55
N ILE A 33 10.79 -0.13 1.62
CA ILE A 33 10.92 -1.57 1.80
C ILE A 33 9.86 -1.98 2.81
N VAL A 34 8.85 -2.69 2.32
CA VAL A 34 7.61 -2.91 3.04
C VAL A 34 7.54 -4.34 3.56
N THR A 35 7.21 -4.49 4.85
CA THR A 35 7.01 -5.80 5.46
C THR A 35 5.81 -6.52 4.83
N VAL A 36 5.89 -7.84 4.78
CA VAL A 36 4.81 -8.73 4.30
C VAL A 36 4.31 -9.62 5.44
N ALA A 37 4.41 -9.15 6.67
CA ALA A 37 4.05 -9.92 7.85
C ALA A 37 2.59 -9.73 8.30
N ASP A 38 1.86 -8.75 7.77
CA ASP A 38 0.47 -8.49 8.15
C ASP A 38 -0.43 -9.68 7.81
N ASN A 39 -1.18 -10.17 8.78
CA ASN A 39 -2.08 -11.30 8.65
C ASN A 39 -3.49 -11.00 9.18
N GLY A 40 -3.79 -9.73 9.42
CA GLY A 40 -5.08 -9.31 9.98
C GLY A 40 -6.12 -8.97 8.93
N GLY A 41 -7.40 -9.04 9.32
CA GLY A 41 -8.53 -8.50 8.56
C GLY A 41 -8.58 -8.88 7.10
N SER A 42 -8.73 -7.88 6.25
CA SER A 42 -8.82 -8.03 4.79
C SER A 42 -7.58 -8.71 4.20
N SER A 43 -6.38 -8.30 4.61
CA SER A 43 -5.14 -8.91 4.15
C SER A 43 -5.06 -10.40 4.46
N GLY A 44 -5.42 -10.79 5.68
CA GLY A 44 -5.41 -12.18 6.11
C GLY A 44 -6.41 -13.03 5.33
N ARG A 45 -7.61 -12.50 5.08
CA ARG A 45 -8.64 -13.20 4.29
C ARG A 45 -8.20 -13.41 2.85
N LEU A 46 -7.65 -12.38 2.21
CA LEU A 46 -7.17 -12.48 0.83
C LEU A 46 -5.98 -13.44 0.72
N ARG A 47 -5.07 -13.38 1.69
CA ARG A 47 -3.93 -14.30 1.74
C ARG A 47 -4.39 -15.76 1.86
N ALA A 48 -5.40 -16.03 2.68
CA ALA A 48 -5.92 -17.38 2.85
C ALA A 48 -6.60 -17.89 1.59
N GLU A 49 -7.36 -17.04 0.89
CA GLU A 49 -8.10 -17.43 -0.31
C GLU A 49 -7.21 -17.60 -1.53
N PHE A 50 -6.27 -16.66 -1.74
CA PHE A 50 -5.44 -16.62 -2.96
C PHE A 50 -4.02 -17.12 -2.75
N ASN A 51 -3.65 -17.52 -1.54
CA ASN A 51 -2.29 -17.94 -1.20
C ASN A 51 -1.24 -16.90 -1.63
N SER A 52 -1.56 -15.64 -1.47
CA SER A 52 -0.71 -14.50 -1.83
C SER A 52 -0.03 -13.91 -0.60
N LEU A 53 0.88 -12.96 -0.82
CA LEU A 53 1.39 -12.15 0.28
C LEU A 53 0.29 -11.19 0.76
N PRO A 54 0.30 -10.81 2.05
CA PRO A 54 -0.70 -9.87 2.56
C PRO A 54 -0.46 -8.47 1.98
N PRO A 55 -1.49 -7.85 1.37
CA PRO A 55 -1.31 -6.57 0.68
C PRO A 55 -1.40 -5.33 1.57
N GLY A 56 -1.84 -5.45 2.82
CA GLY A 56 -2.22 -4.31 3.64
C GLY A 56 -1.13 -3.27 3.85
N ASP A 57 0.07 -3.71 4.23
CA ASP A 57 1.18 -2.78 4.47
C ASP A 57 1.65 -2.13 3.17
N LEU A 58 1.70 -2.89 2.07
CA LEU A 58 2.03 -2.34 0.75
C LEU A 58 1.00 -1.32 0.30
N ARG A 59 -0.28 -1.61 0.49
CA ARG A 59 -1.37 -0.68 0.19
C ARG A 59 -1.19 0.66 0.91
N MET A 60 -0.89 0.60 2.21
CA MET A 60 -0.68 1.82 3.00
C MET A 60 0.54 2.62 2.53
N ALA A 61 1.61 1.94 2.19
CA ALA A 61 2.81 2.59 1.66
C ALA A 61 2.53 3.26 0.31
N LEU A 62 1.82 2.59 -0.59
CA LEU A 62 1.45 3.15 -1.88
C LEU A 62 0.54 4.38 -1.72
N ALA A 63 -0.43 4.33 -0.81
CA ALA A 63 -1.29 5.47 -0.52
C ALA A 63 -0.48 6.67 0.01
N ALA A 64 0.46 6.41 0.91
CA ALA A 64 1.33 7.45 1.47
C ALA A 64 2.26 8.08 0.42
N LEU A 65 2.61 7.34 -0.63
CA LEU A 65 3.47 7.80 -1.72
C LEU A 65 2.71 8.48 -2.86
N CYS A 66 1.38 8.50 -2.83
CA CYS A 66 0.59 9.23 -3.82
C CYS A 66 0.91 10.73 -3.78
N ALA A 67 0.90 11.37 -4.95
CA ALA A 67 1.19 12.79 -5.06
C ALA A 67 0.22 13.65 -4.25
N ASP A 68 0.68 14.81 -3.79
CA ASP A 68 -0.13 15.75 -3.02
C ASP A 68 -0.88 16.74 -3.93
N ASP A 69 -1.50 16.21 -4.96
CA ASP A 69 -2.43 16.92 -5.82
C ASP A 69 -3.80 16.24 -5.78
N LYS A 70 -4.77 16.76 -6.51
CA LYS A 70 -6.12 16.18 -6.49
C LYS A 70 -6.12 14.72 -6.94
N TRP A 71 -5.42 14.41 -8.01
CA TRP A 71 -5.32 13.05 -8.55
C TRP A 71 -4.71 12.09 -7.51
N GLY A 72 -3.59 12.49 -6.92
CA GLY A 72 -2.91 11.66 -5.91
C GLY A 72 -3.75 11.46 -4.66
N ARG A 73 -4.40 12.51 -4.18
CA ARG A 73 -5.27 12.39 -3.01
C ARG A 73 -6.48 11.50 -3.27
N ASP A 74 -7.10 11.63 -4.45
CA ASP A 74 -8.24 10.77 -4.81
C ASP A 74 -7.82 9.29 -4.85
N TRP A 75 -6.66 8.98 -5.44
CA TRP A 75 -6.15 7.61 -5.48
C TRP A 75 -5.75 7.09 -4.10
N ALA A 76 -5.18 7.93 -3.25
CA ALA A 76 -4.88 7.53 -1.87
C ALA A 76 -6.18 7.16 -1.13
N GLU A 77 -7.23 7.95 -1.27
CA GLU A 77 -8.52 7.66 -0.65
C GLU A 77 -9.13 6.37 -1.20
N ILE A 78 -9.05 6.13 -2.51
CA ILE A 78 -9.53 4.89 -3.14
C ILE A 78 -8.77 3.68 -2.58
N MET A 79 -7.46 3.75 -2.52
CA MET A 79 -6.64 2.65 -2.00
C MET A 79 -6.95 2.32 -0.55
N LEU A 80 -7.31 3.32 0.24
CA LEU A 80 -7.60 3.15 1.67
C LEU A 80 -9.07 2.88 1.96
N TYR A 81 -9.95 3.03 1.00
CA TYR A 81 -11.38 2.83 1.20
C TYR A 81 -11.70 1.39 1.60
N ARG A 82 -12.54 1.24 2.61
CA ARG A 82 -13.03 -0.07 3.08
C ARG A 82 -14.52 -0.18 2.89
N PHE A 83 -14.95 -1.34 2.41
CA PHE A 83 -16.38 -1.64 2.34
C PHE A 83 -16.97 -1.83 3.73
N SER A 84 -18.20 -1.35 3.90
CA SER A 84 -19.02 -1.63 5.06
C SER A 84 -20.27 -2.33 4.59
N SER A 85 -20.45 -3.58 4.99
CA SER A 85 -21.60 -4.39 4.59
C SER A 85 -21.88 -5.48 5.64
N ASP A 86 -22.98 -6.18 5.47
CA ASP A 86 -23.34 -7.31 6.34
C ASP A 86 -22.88 -8.66 5.77
N ALA A 87 -22.07 -8.65 4.71
CA ALA A 87 -21.67 -9.86 4.01
C ALA A 87 -20.14 -9.93 3.86
N GLU A 88 -19.67 -10.78 2.97
CA GLU A 88 -18.26 -11.14 2.85
C GLU A 88 -17.33 -9.97 2.47
N MET A 89 -17.84 -8.98 1.75
CA MET A 89 -17.04 -7.82 1.37
C MET A 89 -16.74 -6.86 2.54
N ASN A 90 -17.46 -7.02 3.64
CA ASN A 90 -17.27 -6.15 4.80
C ASN A 90 -15.81 -6.10 5.27
N GLY A 91 -15.28 -4.90 5.45
CA GLY A 91 -13.93 -4.68 5.92
C GLY A 91 -12.83 -4.82 4.87
N HIS A 92 -13.15 -5.29 3.66
CA HIS A 92 -12.15 -5.32 2.58
C HIS A 92 -11.83 -3.92 2.10
N ALA A 93 -10.53 -3.63 1.98
CA ALA A 93 -10.05 -2.40 1.37
C ALA A 93 -9.92 -2.56 -0.13
N ILE A 94 -10.34 -1.56 -0.90
CA ILE A 94 -10.22 -1.60 -2.37
C ILE A 94 -8.78 -1.84 -2.79
N GLY A 95 -7.82 -1.15 -2.17
CA GLY A 95 -6.41 -1.32 -2.49
C GLY A 95 -5.91 -2.75 -2.27
N ASN A 96 -6.40 -3.44 -1.24
CA ASN A 96 -6.06 -4.84 -1.01
C ASN A 96 -6.60 -5.73 -2.13
N LEU A 97 -7.84 -5.50 -2.56
CA LEU A 97 -8.44 -6.27 -3.67
C LEU A 97 -7.70 -6.01 -4.97
N LEU A 98 -7.33 -4.77 -5.23
CA LEU A 98 -6.58 -4.40 -6.43
C LEU A 98 -5.22 -5.09 -6.46
N LEU A 99 -4.47 -5.06 -5.37
CA LEU A 99 -3.17 -5.71 -5.28
C LEU A 99 -3.28 -7.22 -5.38
N ALA A 100 -4.27 -7.83 -4.72
CA ALA A 100 -4.52 -9.26 -4.84
C ALA A 100 -4.86 -9.64 -6.28
N ALA A 101 -5.66 -8.85 -6.96
CA ALA A 101 -6.03 -9.09 -8.36
C ALA A 101 -4.83 -8.99 -9.29
N LEU A 102 -3.95 -8.01 -9.09
CA LEU A 102 -2.73 -7.86 -9.89
C LEU A 102 -1.80 -9.05 -9.71
N TRP A 103 -1.62 -9.50 -8.47
CA TRP A 103 -0.79 -10.67 -8.20
C TRP A 103 -1.37 -11.94 -8.79
N ASP A 104 -2.69 -12.13 -8.66
CA ASP A 104 -3.35 -13.28 -9.23
C ASP A 104 -3.20 -13.33 -10.75
N ARG A 105 -3.34 -12.18 -11.40
CA ARG A 105 -3.17 -12.06 -12.85
C ARG A 105 -1.73 -12.34 -13.31
N ASP A 106 -0.77 -11.75 -12.63
CA ASP A 106 0.62 -11.72 -13.09
C ASP A 106 1.49 -12.81 -12.46
N HIS A 107 1.01 -13.46 -11.41
CA HIS A 107 1.73 -14.49 -10.64
C HIS A 107 3.10 -14.02 -10.10
N GLU A 108 3.37 -12.73 -10.12
CA GLU A 108 4.59 -12.13 -9.58
C GLU A 108 4.26 -11.23 -8.41
N ILE A 109 4.78 -11.62 -7.27
CA ILE A 109 4.67 -10.86 -6.03
C ILE A 109 6.02 -10.22 -5.77
N GLY A 110 6.10 -8.94 -5.62
CA GLY A 110 7.30 -8.28 -5.16
C GLY A 110 8.03 -7.44 -6.19
N ARG A 111 7.51 -7.31 -7.39
CA ARG A 111 7.96 -6.28 -8.32
C ARG A 111 6.81 -5.37 -8.67
N ALA A 112 6.60 -4.37 -7.84
CA ALA A 112 5.82 -3.24 -8.26
C ALA A 112 6.77 -2.24 -8.91
N HIS A 113 6.77 -2.19 -10.22
CA HIS A 113 7.40 -1.09 -10.93
C HIS A 113 6.39 0.03 -11.06
N VAL A 114 6.77 1.13 -10.50
CA VAL A 114 6.01 2.35 -10.63
C VAL A 114 6.57 3.14 -11.81
#